data_e44d4fc60ac2d0cd150d33fc247635c5
#
_entry.id   e44d4fc60ac2d0cd150d33fc247635c5
#
_cell.length_a   1.000
_cell.length_b   1.000
_cell.length_c   1.000
_cell.angle_alpha   90.00
_cell.angle_beta   90.00
_cell.angle_gamma   90.00
#
_symmetry.space_group_name_H-M   'P 1'
#
loop_
_entity.id
_entity.type
_entity.pdbx_description
1 polymer ?
#
loop_
_entity_poly.entity_id
_entity_poly.type
_entity_poly.pdbx_seq_one_letter_code
_entity_poly.pdbx_strand_id
1 'polypeptide(L)'
;FSALDYQTRLEVCDDIATIIREAEKTAVLVTHDLSEAISFGDRVIVLSSRPARVKADIPISFDGMLSPLERRNSNAFYQYFNMIWEELKKDA
;
A
#
# COMPACT_ATOMS: atom_id res chain seq x y z
N PHE A 1 14.91 7.85 -3.46
CA PHE A 1 13.94 8.09 -2.36
C PHE A 1 14.57 8.08 -0.98
N SER A 2 15.68 7.36 -0.81
CA SER A 2 16.29 7.28 0.52
C SER A 2 16.81 8.62 1.03
N ALA A 3 17.03 9.59 0.14
CA ALA A 3 17.49 10.91 0.51
C ALA A 3 16.36 11.86 0.92
N LEU A 4 15.11 11.46 0.69
CA LEU A 4 13.94 12.27 1.02
C LEU A 4 13.44 11.93 2.42
N ASP A 5 12.97 12.94 3.14
CA ASP A 5 12.33 12.68 4.40
C ASP A 5 10.95 12.02 4.16
N TYR A 6 10.37 11.52 5.23
CA TYR A 6 9.14 10.75 5.16
C TYR A 6 7.99 11.55 4.54
N GLN A 7 7.82 12.78 4.98
CA GLN A 7 6.71 13.60 4.50
C GLN A 7 6.87 13.98 3.04
N THR A 8 8.08 14.32 2.62
CA THR A 8 8.36 14.63 1.22
C THR A 8 8.10 13.42 0.33
N ARG A 9 8.46 12.22 0.79
CA ARG A 9 8.18 10.99 0.06
C ARG A 9 6.68 10.80 -0.13
N LEU A 10 5.88 11.06 0.91
CA LEU A 10 4.42 10.93 0.82
C LEU A 10 3.84 11.91 -0.18
N GLU A 11 4.33 13.14 -0.20
CA GLU A 11 3.85 14.16 -1.14
C GLU A 11 4.16 13.78 -2.59
N VAL A 12 5.38 13.33 -2.85
CA VAL A 12 5.77 12.88 -4.19
C VAL A 12 4.93 11.69 -4.64
N CYS A 13 4.74 10.74 -3.75
CA CYS A 13 3.94 9.55 -4.05
C CYS A 13 2.47 9.91 -4.27
N ASP A 14 1.97 10.90 -3.56
CA ASP A 14 0.60 11.38 -3.75
C ASP A 14 0.41 11.95 -5.16
N ASP A 15 1.38 12.73 -5.63
CA ASP A 15 1.37 13.28 -6.97
C ASP A 15 1.41 12.17 -8.03
N ILE A 16 2.26 11.17 -7.83
CA ILE A 16 2.37 10.04 -8.74
C ILE A 16 1.05 9.26 -8.79
N ALA A 17 0.44 9.02 -7.63
CA ALA A 17 -0.84 8.31 -7.57
C ALA A 17 -1.93 9.06 -8.33
N THR A 18 -1.96 10.37 -8.22
CA THR A 18 -2.91 11.20 -8.94
C THR A 18 -2.71 11.11 -10.45
N ILE A 19 -1.46 11.17 -10.90
CA ILE A 19 -1.12 11.06 -12.32
C ILE A 19 -1.57 9.72 -12.89
N ILE A 20 -1.29 8.64 -12.17
CA ILE A 20 -1.67 7.29 -12.60
C ILE A 20 -3.18 7.16 -12.71
N ARG A 21 -3.91 7.69 -11.74
CA ARG A 21 -5.36 7.63 -11.71
C ARG A 21 -5.96 8.42 -12.86
N GLU A 22 -5.48 9.63 -13.10
CA GLU A 22 -5.98 10.48 -14.18
C GLU A 22 -5.67 9.89 -15.54
N ALA A 23 -4.55 9.21 -15.69
CA ALA A 23 -4.17 8.55 -16.94
C ALA A 23 -4.86 7.20 -17.12
N GLU A 24 -5.62 6.73 -16.14
CA GLU A 24 -6.31 5.44 -16.16
C GLU A 24 -5.36 4.28 -16.42
N LYS A 25 -4.18 4.33 -15.81
CA LYS A 25 -3.16 3.29 -15.95
C LYS A 25 -3.19 2.33 -14.79
N THR A 26 -2.72 1.12 -15.06
CA THR A 26 -2.47 0.12 -14.02
C THR A 26 -1.00 0.19 -13.64
N ALA A 27 -0.72 0.22 -12.35
CA ALA A 27 0.64 0.28 -11.86
C ALA A 27 0.87 -0.83 -10.82
N VAL A 28 2.09 -1.38 -10.82
CA VAL A 28 2.49 -2.38 -9.84
C VAL A 28 3.62 -1.81 -9.01
N LEU A 29 3.43 -1.80 -7.70
CA LEU A 29 4.45 -1.35 -6.75
C LEU A 29 4.93 -2.56 -5.96
N VAL A 30 6.23 -2.80 -5.98
CA VAL A 30 6.85 -3.86 -5.18
C VAL A 30 7.53 -3.19 -3.99
N THR A 31 7.12 -3.58 -2.79
CA THR A 31 7.64 -2.96 -1.58
C THR A 31 7.60 -3.93 -0.42
N HIS A 32 8.44 -3.70 0.57
CA HIS A 32 8.38 -4.41 1.85
C HIS A 32 7.79 -3.53 2.95
N ASP A 33 7.37 -2.34 2.61
CA ASP A 33 6.77 -1.39 3.55
C ASP A 33 5.24 -1.48 3.49
N LEU A 34 4.63 -2.01 4.55
CA LEU A 34 3.18 -2.20 4.62
C LEU A 34 2.43 -0.88 4.51
N SER A 35 2.95 0.16 5.13
CA SER A 35 2.30 1.47 5.11
C SER A 35 2.23 2.01 3.70
N GLU A 36 3.30 1.83 2.93
CA GLU A 36 3.36 2.25 1.54
C GLU A 36 2.36 1.47 0.70
N ALA A 37 2.32 0.15 0.86
CA ALA A 37 1.41 -0.71 0.10
C ALA A 37 -0.06 -0.30 0.33
N ILE A 38 -0.44 -0.06 1.57
CA ILE A 38 -1.82 0.30 1.92
C ILE A 38 -2.16 1.71 1.44
N SER A 39 -1.19 2.62 1.52
CA SER A 39 -1.40 4.01 1.11
C SER A 39 -1.66 4.14 -0.38
N PHE A 40 -1.02 3.32 -1.20
CA PHE A 40 -1.09 3.45 -2.66
C PHE A 40 -1.92 2.39 -3.35
N GLY A 41 -2.03 1.21 -2.76
CA GLY A 41 -2.63 0.08 -3.45
C GLY A 41 -4.15 0.10 -3.44
N ASP A 42 -4.72 -0.38 -4.52
CA ASP A 42 -6.14 -0.76 -4.56
C ASP A 42 -6.27 -2.25 -4.23
N ARG A 43 -5.15 -2.95 -4.29
CA ARG A 43 -5.09 -4.37 -4.03
C ARG A 43 -3.68 -4.71 -3.57
N VAL A 44 -3.57 -5.43 -2.49
CA VAL A 44 -2.27 -5.83 -1.95
C VAL A 44 -2.14 -7.35 -2.07
N ILE A 45 -1.06 -7.77 -2.72
CA ILE A 45 -0.72 -9.18 -2.86
C ILE A 45 0.41 -9.47 -1.89
N VAL A 46 0.15 -10.37 -0.96
CA VAL A 46 1.16 -10.80 0.02
C VAL A 46 1.82 -12.07 -0.49
N LEU A 47 3.14 -12.05 -0.56
CA LEU A 47 3.91 -13.20 -1.04
C LEU A 47 4.56 -13.93 0.14
N SER A 48 4.66 -15.25 0.01
CA SER A 48 5.36 -16.07 1.00
C SER A 48 6.86 -15.94 0.83
N SER A 49 7.59 -16.47 1.81
CA SER A 49 9.03 -16.67 1.67
C SER A 49 9.30 -17.73 0.61
N ARG A 50 10.55 -17.93 0.27
CA ARG A 50 10.97 -18.80 -0.84
C ARG A 50 10.45 -20.25 -0.70
N PRO A 51 9.93 -20.86 -1.81
CA PRO A 51 9.62 -20.22 -3.09
C PRO A 51 8.42 -19.31 -2.97
N ALA A 52 8.47 -18.15 -3.59
CA ALA A 52 7.43 -17.13 -3.43
C ALA A 52 6.11 -17.61 -4.02
N ARG A 53 5.06 -17.52 -3.23
CA ARG A 53 3.70 -17.85 -3.63
C ARG A 53 2.77 -16.78 -3.08
N VAL A 54 1.62 -16.64 -3.70
CA VAL A 54 0.62 -15.72 -3.19
C VAL A 54 0.01 -16.30 -1.91
N LYS A 55 0.24 -15.62 -0.79
CA LYS A 55 -0.35 -15.98 0.50
C LYS A 55 -1.72 -15.37 0.67
N ALA A 56 -1.86 -14.14 0.26
CA ALA A 56 -3.09 -13.40 0.41
C ALA A 56 -3.24 -12.39 -0.71
N ASP A 57 -4.48 -12.08 -1.04
CA ASP A 57 -4.86 -11.12 -2.05
C ASP A 57 -5.94 -10.27 -1.39
N ILE A 58 -5.56 -9.08 -0.95
CA ILE A 58 -6.40 -8.25 -0.10
C ILE A 58 -6.82 -7.01 -0.87
N PRO A 59 -8.12 -6.89 -1.19
CA PRO A 59 -8.61 -5.66 -1.80
C PRO A 59 -8.59 -4.54 -0.76
N ILE A 60 -8.12 -3.38 -1.18
CA ILE A 60 -8.03 -2.20 -0.33
C ILE A 60 -9.11 -1.21 -0.75
N SER A 61 -9.99 -0.89 0.17
CA SER A 61 -11.08 0.05 -0.10
C SER A 61 -11.25 0.99 1.08
N PHE A 62 -11.28 2.29 0.79
CA PHE A 62 -11.53 3.33 1.77
C PHE A 62 -12.79 4.08 1.37
N ASP A 63 -13.52 4.56 2.35
CA ASP A 63 -14.69 5.39 2.07
C ASP A 63 -14.26 6.67 1.38
N GLY A 64 -14.82 6.93 0.21
CA GLY A 64 -14.43 8.07 -0.61
C GLY A 64 -13.13 7.83 -1.36
N MET A 65 -12.73 8.82 -2.15
CA MET A 65 -11.49 8.76 -2.92
C MET A 65 -10.39 9.46 -2.14
N LEU A 66 -9.81 8.75 -1.18
CA LEU A 66 -8.79 9.32 -0.32
C LEU A 66 -7.43 9.28 -0.99
N SER A 67 -6.65 10.35 -0.80
CA SER A 67 -5.25 10.37 -1.18
C SER A 67 -4.45 9.43 -0.27
N PRO A 68 -3.22 9.04 -0.65
CA PRO A 68 -2.38 8.22 0.22
C PRO A 68 -2.21 8.81 1.63
N LEU A 69 -2.04 10.11 1.73
CA LEU A 69 -1.89 10.76 3.02
C LEU A 69 -3.18 10.67 3.84
N GLU A 70 -4.33 10.88 3.21
CA GLU A 70 -5.62 10.78 3.87
C GLU A 70 -5.90 9.36 4.35
N ARG A 71 -5.49 8.34 3.58
CA ARG A 71 -5.63 6.94 3.98
C ARG A 71 -4.91 6.67 5.29
N ARG A 72 -3.71 7.23 5.46
CA ARG A 72 -2.93 7.03 6.67
C ARG A 72 -3.59 7.58 7.93
N ASN A 73 -4.47 8.55 7.76
CA ASN A 73 -5.19 9.16 8.88
C ASN A 73 -6.55 8.52 9.14
N SER A 74 -6.91 7.48 8.39
CA SER A 74 -8.19 6.82 8.57
C SER A 74 -8.06 5.61 9.48
N ASN A 75 -9.15 5.25 10.16
CA ASN A 75 -9.17 4.07 11.02
C ASN A 75 -9.02 2.78 10.22
N ALA A 76 -9.51 2.75 8.99
CA ALA A 76 -9.41 1.58 8.14
C ALA A 76 -7.95 1.24 7.81
N PHE A 77 -7.06 2.24 7.78
CA PHE A 77 -5.65 2.03 7.54
C PHE A 77 -5.06 1.03 8.54
N TYR A 78 -5.35 1.24 9.82
CA TYR A 78 -4.82 0.37 10.85
C TYR A 78 -5.39 -1.04 10.79
N GLN A 79 -6.64 -1.17 10.38
CA GLN A 79 -7.26 -2.47 10.19
C GLN A 79 -6.57 -3.25 9.09
N TYR A 80 -6.29 -2.61 7.96
CA TYR A 80 -5.55 -3.24 6.86
C TYR A 80 -4.12 -3.57 7.27
N PHE A 81 -3.47 -2.67 7.99
CA PHE A 81 -2.11 -2.89 8.46
C PHE A 81 -2.03 -4.15 9.31
N ASN A 82 -2.92 -4.28 10.27
CA ASN A 82 -2.94 -5.44 11.14
C ASN A 82 -3.27 -6.72 10.38
N MET A 83 -4.20 -6.65 9.45
CA MET A 83 -4.58 -7.80 8.63
C MET A 83 -3.40 -8.32 7.81
N ILE A 84 -2.68 -7.42 7.15
CA ILE A 84 -1.53 -7.79 6.33
C ILE A 84 -0.38 -8.29 7.20
N TRP A 85 -0.14 -7.62 8.33
CA TRP A 85 0.89 -8.03 9.28
C TRP A 85 0.66 -9.46 9.75
N GLU A 86 -0.57 -9.80 10.09
CA GLU A 86 -0.92 -11.17 10.51
C GLU A 86 -0.65 -12.19 9.42
N GLU A 87 -0.92 -11.84 8.16
CA GLU A 87 -0.63 -12.74 7.04
C GLU A 87 0.87 -12.95 6.88
N LEU A 88 1.66 -11.90 7.04
CA LEU A 88 3.11 -11.99 6.95
C LEU A 88 3.69 -12.88 8.06
N LYS A 89 3.15 -12.79 9.27
CA LYS A 89 3.63 -13.57 10.41
C LYS A 89 3.38 -15.07 10.26
N LYS A 90 2.35 -15.45 9.56
CA LYS A 90 1.99 -16.86 9.41
C LYS A 90 3.08 -17.69 8.75
N ASP A 91 4.00 -17.04 8.08
CA ASP A 91 5.06 -17.70 7.32
C ASP A 91 6.34 -17.90 8.12
N ALA A 92 6.36 -17.42 9.33
CA ALA A 92 7.55 -17.50 10.19
C ALA A 92 7.77 -18.91 10.72
#